data_bf3ca703b619bf6a04bcf9ba5c56d88b
#
_entry.id   bf3ca703b619bf6a04bcf9ba5c56d88b
#
_cell.length_a   1.000
_cell.length_b   1.000
_cell.length_c   1.000
_cell.angle_alpha   90.00
_cell.angle_beta   90.00
_cell.angle_gamma   90.00
#
_symmetry.space_group_name_H-M   'P 1'
#
loop_
_entity.id
_entity.type
_entity.pdbx_description
1 polymer ?
#
loop_
_entity_poly.entity_id
_entity_poly.type
_entity_poly.pdbx_seq_one_letter_code
_entity_poly.pdbx_strand_id
1 'polypeptide(L)'
;LFNMNRINVNSPLLICEGEPDCLSAIEAGFKNAVSVPPGSSNLHWIDENLEWLDQFDSIIICADNDDAGVKMQKECVPRLGSWRTKVVDIPAIPIGNTGRVTKDLNEILYVCGKDKVLELILDAKDSPVPSVVDLSDVEPTEYEDVDGVTTGLKAIDDELMRLFFGTLTIVSGQPGS
;
A
#
# COMPACT_ATOMS: atom_id res chain seq x y z
N LEU A 1 11.83 16.35 7.07
CA LEU A 1 11.23 16.35 5.72
C LEU A 1 11.34 17.73 5.09
N PHE A 2 11.72 17.80 3.81
CA PHE A 2 11.72 19.05 3.06
C PHE A 2 10.28 19.57 2.86
N ASN A 3 10.08 20.89 2.87
CA ASN A 3 8.79 21.58 2.71
C ASN A 3 7.70 21.30 3.77
N MET A 4 8.00 20.60 4.85
CA MET A 4 7.05 20.20 5.89
C MET A 4 6.24 21.36 6.49
N ASN A 5 6.86 22.55 6.60
CA ASN A 5 6.24 23.73 7.21
C ASN A 5 5.16 24.42 6.36
N ARG A 6 4.91 23.95 5.13
CA ARG A 6 3.89 24.50 4.20
C ARG A 6 2.74 23.55 3.93
N ILE A 7 2.69 22.44 4.64
CA ILE A 7 1.75 21.35 4.39
C ILE A 7 0.43 21.58 5.11
N ASN A 8 -0.68 21.28 4.43
CA ASN A 8 -2.03 21.28 4.98
C ASN A 8 -2.40 19.82 5.36
N VAL A 9 -2.59 19.58 6.65
CA VAL A 9 -2.91 18.23 7.16
C VAL A 9 -4.30 17.71 6.75
N ASN A 10 -5.20 18.59 6.33
CA ASN A 10 -6.54 18.21 5.85
C ASN A 10 -6.59 17.87 4.35
N SER A 11 -5.45 17.70 3.71
CA SER A 11 -5.33 17.35 2.28
C SER A 11 -4.38 16.16 2.12
N PRO A 12 -4.52 15.33 1.07
CA PRO A 12 -3.60 14.24 0.82
C PRO A 12 -2.15 14.71 0.80
N LEU A 13 -1.27 13.98 1.45
CA LEU A 13 0.17 14.26 1.51
C LEU A 13 0.89 13.44 0.44
N LEU A 14 1.66 14.11 -0.43
CA LEU A 14 2.61 13.45 -1.31
C LEU A 14 3.99 13.38 -0.65
N ILE A 15 4.59 12.20 -0.60
CA ILE A 15 5.96 11.97 -0.11
C ILE A 15 6.81 11.51 -1.29
N CYS A 16 7.78 12.33 -1.69
CA CYS A 16 8.71 12.05 -2.76
C CYS A 16 10.05 11.55 -2.20
N GLU A 17 10.78 10.76 -2.99
CA GLU A 17 12.12 10.31 -2.63
C GLU A 17 13.13 11.47 -2.65
N GLY A 18 13.05 12.32 -3.67
CA GLY A 18 13.98 13.45 -3.88
C GLY A 18 13.31 14.83 -3.74
N GLU A 19 14.11 15.84 -3.40
CA GLU A 19 13.67 17.24 -3.41
C GLU A 19 13.27 17.73 -4.81
N PRO A 20 13.97 17.34 -5.92
CA PRO A 20 13.58 17.71 -7.27
C PRO A 20 12.16 17.21 -7.62
N ASP A 21 11.78 16.00 -7.18
CA ASP A 21 10.46 15.43 -7.43
C ASP A 21 9.37 16.16 -6.66
N CYS A 22 9.65 16.48 -5.39
CA CYS A 22 8.78 17.32 -4.58
C CYS A 22 8.53 18.68 -5.24
N LEU A 23 9.59 19.34 -5.73
CA LEU A 23 9.48 20.62 -6.45
C LEU A 23 8.73 20.47 -7.78
N SER A 24 8.91 19.35 -8.49
CA SER A 24 8.20 19.05 -9.72
C SER A 24 6.68 18.85 -9.48
N ALA A 25 6.31 18.19 -8.40
CA ALA A 25 4.92 18.07 -7.99
C ALA A 25 4.29 19.42 -7.65
N ILE A 26 5.01 20.28 -6.91
CA ILE A 26 4.57 21.64 -6.57
C ILE A 26 4.40 22.49 -7.82
N GLU A 27 5.34 22.42 -8.76
CA GLU A 27 5.31 23.13 -10.04
C GLU A 27 4.15 22.66 -10.93
N ALA A 28 3.79 21.38 -10.86
CA ALA A 28 2.64 20.81 -11.55
C ALA A 28 1.29 21.18 -10.88
N GLY A 29 1.31 21.79 -9.70
CA GLY A 29 0.11 22.25 -8.99
C GLY A 29 -0.26 21.42 -7.75
N PHE A 30 0.41 20.30 -7.49
CA PHE A 30 0.20 19.52 -6.28
C PHE A 30 1.06 20.06 -5.13
N LYS A 31 0.52 21.03 -4.39
CA LYS A 31 1.30 21.81 -3.41
C LYS A 31 1.59 21.07 -2.10
N ASN A 32 0.82 20.04 -1.78
CA ASN A 32 0.91 19.30 -0.52
C ASN A 32 1.95 18.17 -0.62
N ALA A 33 3.18 18.52 -0.98
CA ALA A 33 4.27 17.58 -1.23
C ALA A 33 5.47 17.85 -0.32
N VAL A 34 6.09 16.77 0.14
CA VAL A 34 7.35 16.75 0.90
C VAL A 34 8.33 15.78 0.26
N SER A 35 9.62 15.89 0.56
CA SER A 35 10.57 14.83 0.26
C SER A 35 11.25 14.32 1.52
N VAL A 36 11.69 13.05 1.44
CA VAL A 36 12.48 12.44 2.50
C VAL A 36 13.91 13.00 2.49
N PRO A 37 14.63 12.96 3.62
CA PRO A 37 16.02 13.39 3.67
C PRO A 37 16.91 12.54 2.75
N PRO A 38 17.92 13.11 2.09
CA PRO A 38 18.84 12.37 1.24
C PRO A 38 19.58 11.30 2.04
N GLY A 39 19.73 10.11 1.44
CA GLY A 39 20.38 8.97 2.10
C GLY A 39 19.50 8.25 3.13
N SER A 40 18.20 8.47 3.12
CA SER A 40 17.21 7.84 4.01
C SER A 40 16.89 6.38 3.64
N SER A 41 17.93 5.59 3.32
CA SER A 41 17.80 4.13 3.17
C SER A 41 17.27 3.46 4.47
N ASN A 42 17.32 4.16 5.59
CA ASN A 42 16.66 3.81 6.83
C ASN A 42 15.36 4.63 6.98
N LEU A 43 14.29 4.02 7.44
CA LEU A 43 12.98 4.67 7.59
C LEU A 43 12.83 5.46 8.92
N HIS A 44 13.93 5.88 9.56
CA HIS A 44 13.90 6.66 10.80
C HIS A 44 13.11 7.96 10.68
N TRP A 45 13.07 8.55 9.49
CA TRP A 45 12.28 9.75 9.23
C TRP A 45 10.77 9.54 9.48
N ILE A 46 10.26 8.30 9.35
CA ILE A 46 8.87 7.97 9.69
C ILE A 46 8.70 8.03 11.21
N ASP A 47 9.59 7.36 11.95
CA ASP A 47 9.53 7.29 13.41
C ASP A 47 9.67 8.69 14.04
N GLU A 48 10.58 9.52 13.50
CA GLU A 48 10.81 10.89 13.96
C GLU A 48 9.64 11.85 13.68
N ASN A 49 8.78 11.53 12.71
CA ASN A 49 7.66 12.39 12.30
C ASN A 49 6.29 11.69 12.46
N LEU A 50 6.22 10.61 13.23
CA LEU A 50 5.03 9.76 13.32
C LEU A 50 3.77 10.54 13.73
N GLU A 51 3.84 11.33 14.79
CA GLU A 51 2.71 12.15 15.27
C GLU A 51 2.21 13.15 14.23
N TRP A 52 3.10 13.64 13.37
CA TRP A 52 2.72 14.54 12.29
C TRP A 52 2.13 13.77 11.11
N LEU A 53 2.70 12.62 10.74
CA LEU A 53 2.21 11.75 9.67
C LEU A 53 0.83 11.15 10.00
N ASP A 54 0.53 10.93 11.27
CA ASP A 54 -0.76 10.40 11.73
C ASP A 54 -1.91 11.40 11.59
N GLN A 55 -1.64 12.66 11.30
CA GLN A 55 -2.67 13.65 11.03
C GLN A 55 -3.28 13.54 9.61
N PHE A 56 -2.69 12.73 8.72
CA PHE A 56 -3.15 12.60 7.34
C PHE A 56 -4.04 11.38 7.15
N ASP A 57 -5.23 11.59 6.59
CA ASP A 57 -6.14 10.51 6.19
C ASP A 57 -5.68 9.80 4.91
N SER A 58 -4.89 10.48 4.07
CA SER A 58 -4.39 9.93 2.80
C SER A 58 -2.94 10.36 2.57
N ILE A 59 -2.10 9.37 2.26
CA ILE A 59 -0.68 9.55 1.94
C ILE A 59 -0.43 8.95 0.55
N ILE A 60 0.32 9.67 -0.28
CA ILE A 60 0.72 9.22 -1.60
C ILE A 60 2.25 9.11 -1.59
N ILE A 61 2.78 7.95 -1.94
CA ILE A 61 4.23 7.73 -2.06
C ILE A 61 4.61 7.79 -3.53
N CYS A 62 5.62 8.60 -3.82
CA CYS A 62 6.26 8.67 -5.12
C CYS A 62 7.76 8.44 -4.95
N ALA A 63 8.21 7.26 -5.28
CA ALA A 63 9.62 6.88 -5.32
C ALA A 63 10.07 6.68 -6.77
N ASP A 64 11.39 6.63 -6.97
CA ASP A 64 11.99 6.38 -8.28
C ASP A 64 11.57 5.00 -8.83
N ASN A 65 11.43 4.90 -10.14
CA ASN A 65 11.17 3.63 -10.83
C ASN A 65 12.47 2.84 -11.01
N ASP A 66 13.10 2.49 -9.89
CA ASP A 66 14.29 1.65 -9.80
C ASP A 66 14.19 0.70 -8.59
N ASP A 67 15.16 -0.19 -8.42
CA ASP A 67 15.15 -1.19 -7.34
C ASP A 67 15.13 -0.54 -5.94
N ALA A 68 15.77 0.60 -5.77
CA ALA A 68 15.82 1.32 -4.50
C ALA A 68 14.45 1.94 -4.18
N GLY A 69 13.82 2.60 -5.15
CA GLY A 69 12.49 3.17 -4.99
C GLY A 69 11.41 2.11 -4.75
N VAL A 70 11.46 0.98 -5.46
CA VAL A 70 10.55 -0.16 -5.21
C VAL A 70 10.72 -0.70 -3.79
N LYS A 71 11.96 -0.80 -3.30
CA LYS A 71 12.23 -1.22 -1.93
C LYS A 71 11.68 -0.21 -0.93
N MET A 72 11.92 1.07 -1.14
CA MET A 72 11.39 2.15 -0.31
C MET A 72 9.87 2.08 -0.21
N GLN A 73 9.16 1.94 -1.31
CA GLN A 73 7.69 1.80 -1.32
C GLN A 73 7.24 0.61 -0.47
N LYS A 74 7.83 -0.57 -0.68
CA LYS A 74 7.47 -1.81 0.06
C LYS A 74 7.69 -1.68 1.57
N GLU A 75 8.67 -0.92 2.00
CA GLU A 75 9.00 -0.73 3.41
C GLU A 75 8.20 0.41 4.05
N CYS A 76 7.90 1.49 3.31
CA CYS A 76 7.14 2.64 3.79
C CYS A 76 5.65 2.34 3.96
N VAL A 77 5.03 1.68 2.97
CA VAL A 77 3.57 1.46 2.95
C VAL A 77 3.03 0.80 4.22
N PRO A 78 3.61 -0.32 4.72
CA PRO A 78 3.13 -0.93 5.96
C PRO A 78 3.27 -0.04 7.20
N ARG A 79 4.33 0.78 7.25
CA ARG A 79 4.60 1.67 8.38
C ARG A 79 3.71 2.90 8.40
N LEU A 80 3.35 3.42 7.22
CA LEU A 80 2.45 4.57 7.07
C LEU A 80 0.97 4.18 7.15
N GLY A 81 0.68 2.88 7.05
CA GLY A 81 -0.67 2.32 7.03
C GLY A 81 -1.16 2.09 5.61
N SER A 82 -1.16 0.82 5.17
CA SER A 82 -1.54 0.42 3.81
C SER A 82 -2.96 0.88 3.41
N TRP A 83 -3.87 1.00 4.37
CA TRP A 83 -5.25 1.41 4.16
C TRP A 83 -5.42 2.88 3.74
N ARG A 84 -4.44 3.75 4.02
CA ARG A 84 -4.44 5.19 3.70
C ARG A 84 -3.34 5.57 2.71
N THR A 85 -2.53 4.60 2.27
CA THR A 85 -1.34 4.86 1.44
C THR A 85 -1.57 4.41 0.01
N LYS A 86 -1.37 5.33 -0.92
CA LYS A 86 -1.36 5.10 -2.36
C LYS A 86 0.05 5.23 -2.92
N VAL A 87 0.29 4.65 -4.08
CA VAL A 87 1.61 4.65 -4.74
C VAL A 87 1.47 5.20 -6.16
N VAL A 88 2.36 6.13 -6.51
CA VAL A 88 2.48 6.64 -7.87
C VAL A 88 3.27 5.64 -8.71
N ASP A 89 2.72 5.30 -9.87
CA ASP A 89 3.38 4.43 -10.87
C ASP A 89 4.07 5.31 -11.92
N ILE A 90 5.40 5.43 -11.85
CA ILE A 90 6.18 6.25 -12.78
C ILE A 90 6.40 5.47 -14.08
N PRO A 91 5.85 5.91 -15.22
CA PRO A 91 6.04 5.22 -16.49
C PRO A 91 7.45 5.41 -17.05
N ALA A 92 7.99 4.37 -17.66
CA ALA A 92 9.27 4.41 -18.36
C ALA A 92 9.12 5.02 -19.77
N ILE A 93 9.18 6.34 -19.89
CA ILE A 93 9.03 7.09 -21.15
C ILE A 93 10.41 7.42 -21.72
N PRO A 94 10.68 7.19 -23.03
CA PRO A 94 11.97 7.52 -23.63
C PRO A 94 12.30 9.03 -23.54
N ILE A 95 13.53 9.34 -23.12
CA ILE A 95 14.04 10.72 -23.04
C ILE A 95 14.79 11.06 -24.34
N GLY A 96 14.07 11.59 -25.32
CA GLY A 96 14.62 11.92 -26.62
C GLY A 96 15.36 10.73 -27.26
N ASN A 97 16.56 10.98 -27.83
CA ASN A 97 17.40 9.94 -28.45
C ASN A 97 18.54 9.47 -27.54
N THR A 98 18.38 9.60 -26.22
CA THR A 98 19.46 9.31 -25.25
C THR A 98 19.62 7.83 -24.92
N GLY A 99 18.64 6.99 -25.27
CA GLY A 99 18.54 5.59 -24.84
C GLY A 99 18.12 5.42 -23.37
N ARG A 100 17.83 6.52 -22.66
CA ARG A 100 17.32 6.53 -21.28
C ARG A 100 15.78 6.64 -21.28
N VAL A 101 15.18 6.19 -20.19
CA VAL A 101 13.75 6.36 -19.91
C VAL A 101 13.56 7.13 -18.60
N THR A 102 12.40 7.73 -18.43
CA THR A 102 12.04 8.44 -17.20
C THR A 102 11.95 7.48 -16.02
N LYS A 103 12.43 7.92 -14.86
CA LYS A 103 12.44 7.15 -13.63
C LYS A 103 11.87 7.91 -12.42
N ASP A 104 11.73 9.23 -12.51
CA ASP A 104 11.28 10.10 -11.43
C ASP A 104 10.31 11.18 -11.93
N LEU A 105 9.65 11.91 -11.03
CA LEU A 105 8.71 12.99 -11.39
C LEU A 105 9.40 14.16 -12.09
N ASN A 106 10.66 14.44 -11.77
CA ASN A 106 11.41 15.52 -12.39
C ASN A 106 11.65 15.23 -13.87
N GLU A 107 12.03 14.00 -14.22
CA GLU A 107 12.17 13.56 -15.61
C GLU A 107 10.82 13.55 -16.34
N ILE A 108 9.73 13.15 -15.67
CA ILE A 108 8.36 13.25 -16.23
C ILE A 108 7.98 14.71 -16.50
N LEU A 109 8.26 15.62 -15.57
CA LEU A 109 8.02 17.05 -15.78
C LEU A 109 8.76 17.58 -17.01
N TYR A 110 10.03 17.18 -17.14
CA TYR A 110 10.88 17.60 -18.26
C TYR A 110 10.40 17.08 -19.61
N VAL A 111 9.95 15.80 -19.69
CA VAL A 111 9.59 15.15 -20.96
C VAL A 111 8.12 15.40 -21.33
N CYS A 112 7.22 15.35 -20.38
CA CYS A 112 5.78 15.31 -20.59
C CYS A 112 5.04 16.57 -20.10
N GLY A 113 5.69 17.40 -19.28
CA GLY A 113 5.09 18.60 -18.72
C GLY A 113 4.24 18.39 -17.48
N LYS A 114 3.67 19.50 -16.97
CA LYS A 114 2.97 19.58 -15.67
C LYS A 114 1.72 18.73 -15.60
N ASP A 115 0.94 18.69 -16.67
CA ASP A 115 -0.34 17.99 -16.69
C ASP A 115 -0.14 16.49 -16.47
N LYS A 116 0.93 15.91 -17.05
CA LYS A 116 1.24 14.49 -16.85
C LYS A 116 1.71 14.16 -15.43
N VAL A 117 2.49 15.06 -14.83
CA VAL A 117 2.90 14.90 -13.42
C VAL A 117 1.67 14.90 -12.51
N LEU A 118 0.75 15.87 -12.70
CA LEU A 118 -0.46 15.96 -11.90
C LEU A 118 -1.39 14.76 -12.11
N GLU A 119 -1.55 14.30 -13.35
CA GLU A 119 -2.32 13.10 -13.70
C GLU A 119 -1.78 11.88 -12.92
N LEU A 120 -0.46 11.62 -12.98
CA LEU A 120 0.15 10.48 -12.29
C LEU A 120 -0.05 10.50 -10.77
N ILE A 121 0.02 11.69 -10.17
CA ILE A 121 -0.21 11.84 -8.72
C ILE A 121 -1.68 11.57 -8.38
N LEU A 122 -2.63 12.07 -9.17
CA LEU A 122 -4.05 11.87 -8.93
C LEU A 122 -4.51 10.44 -9.22
N ASP A 123 -3.85 9.75 -10.15
CA ASP A 123 -4.11 8.37 -10.52
C ASP A 123 -3.33 7.35 -9.65
N ALA A 124 -2.74 7.82 -8.53
CA ALA A 124 -2.01 6.95 -7.60
C ALA A 124 -2.89 5.78 -7.13
N LYS A 125 -2.34 4.57 -7.19
CA LYS A 125 -3.05 3.32 -6.92
C LYS A 125 -2.98 2.95 -5.45
N ASP A 126 -4.04 2.34 -4.95
CA ASP A 126 -4.04 1.74 -3.62
C ASP A 126 -2.95 0.66 -3.55
N SER A 127 -2.22 0.65 -2.44
CA SER A 127 -1.20 -0.37 -2.24
C SER A 127 -1.87 -1.65 -1.74
N PRO A 128 -1.65 -2.81 -2.39
CA PRO A 128 -2.24 -4.06 -1.92
C PRO A 128 -1.75 -4.36 -0.49
N VAL A 129 -2.69 -4.61 0.41
CA VAL A 129 -2.37 -5.11 1.75
C VAL A 129 -2.05 -6.60 1.61
N PRO A 130 -0.82 -7.08 1.92
CA PRO A 130 -0.38 -8.44 1.61
C PRO A 130 -1.26 -9.57 2.16
N SER A 131 -2.10 -9.28 3.15
CA SER A 131 -2.99 -10.24 3.81
C SER A 131 -4.48 -10.01 3.51
N VAL A 132 -4.79 -9.07 2.63
CA VAL A 132 -6.17 -8.75 2.24
C VAL A 132 -6.32 -9.00 0.75
N VAL A 133 -7.22 -9.91 0.40
CA VAL A 133 -7.57 -10.24 -0.98
C VAL A 133 -8.97 -9.71 -1.22
N ASP A 134 -9.21 -9.08 -2.38
CA ASP A 134 -10.56 -8.71 -2.78
C ASP A 134 -11.40 -9.99 -2.93
N LEU A 135 -12.61 -10.00 -2.40
CA LEU A 135 -13.47 -11.19 -2.45
C LEU A 135 -13.82 -11.58 -3.88
N SER A 136 -13.79 -10.63 -4.82
CA SER A 136 -13.98 -10.89 -6.25
C SER A 136 -12.83 -11.63 -6.91
N ASP A 137 -11.63 -11.59 -6.31
CA ASP A 137 -10.42 -12.28 -6.79
C ASP A 137 -10.27 -13.68 -6.18
N VAL A 138 -11.15 -14.04 -5.23
CA VAL A 138 -11.16 -15.37 -4.62
C VAL A 138 -11.96 -16.29 -5.51
N GLU A 139 -11.30 -17.22 -6.19
CA GLU A 139 -12.01 -18.30 -6.89
C GLU A 139 -12.78 -19.14 -5.89
N PRO A 140 -14.08 -19.42 -6.14
CA PRO A 140 -14.85 -20.31 -5.29
C PRO A 140 -14.17 -21.67 -5.25
N THR A 141 -13.68 -22.07 -4.09
CA THR A 141 -13.18 -23.44 -3.91
C THR A 141 -14.41 -24.36 -3.96
N GLU A 142 -14.47 -25.27 -4.93
CA GLU A 142 -15.43 -26.37 -4.84
C GLU A 142 -15.10 -27.12 -3.54
N TYR A 143 -16.09 -27.23 -2.67
CA TYR A 143 -15.97 -28.05 -1.47
C TYR A 143 -15.82 -29.50 -1.93
N GLU A 144 -14.60 -30.01 -1.94
CA GLU A 144 -14.41 -31.46 -1.95
C GLU A 144 -15.11 -32.02 -0.70
N ASP A 145 -15.81 -33.11 -0.88
CA ASP A 145 -16.52 -33.81 0.21
C ASP A 145 -15.46 -34.29 1.21
N VAL A 146 -15.19 -33.46 2.23
CA VAL A 146 -14.12 -33.73 3.19
C VAL A 146 -14.54 -34.92 4.05
N ASP A 147 -13.72 -35.98 3.99
CA ASP A 147 -13.95 -37.17 4.81
C ASP A 147 -14.02 -36.82 6.31
N GLY A 148 -15.10 -37.24 6.94
CA GLY A 148 -15.36 -37.03 8.38
C GLY A 148 -16.20 -38.17 8.95
N VAL A 149 -16.21 -38.22 10.25
CA VAL A 149 -17.03 -39.18 10.99
C VAL A 149 -18.22 -38.51 11.65
N THR A 150 -19.36 -39.21 11.71
CA THR A 150 -20.54 -38.77 12.47
C THR A 150 -20.35 -39.13 13.95
N THR A 151 -20.96 -38.34 14.83
CA THR A 151 -20.95 -38.64 16.27
C THR A 151 -21.90 -39.80 16.63
N GLY A 152 -22.84 -40.15 15.75
CA GLY A 152 -23.89 -41.08 15.98
C GLY A 152 -25.08 -40.50 16.76
N LEU A 153 -25.00 -39.24 17.14
CA LEU A 153 -26.08 -38.50 17.81
C LEU A 153 -26.75 -37.59 16.78
N LYS A 154 -27.89 -37.96 16.27
CA LYS A 154 -28.56 -37.26 15.17
C LYS A 154 -28.70 -35.75 15.40
N ALA A 155 -29.03 -35.31 16.60
CA ALA A 155 -29.21 -33.91 16.93
C ALA A 155 -27.88 -33.11 16.79
N ILE A 156 -26.74 -33.75 17.03
CA ILE A 156 -25.40 -33.14 16.87
C ILE A 156 -24.96 -33.20 15.40
N ASP A 157 -25.17 -34.34 14.76
CA ASP A 157 -24.78 -34.57 13.39
C ASP A 157 -25.56 -33.66 12.40
N ASP A 158 -26.83 -33.37 12.71
CA ASP A 158 -27.65 -32.44 11.92
C ASP A 158 -27.14 -30.98 12.02
N GLU A 159 -26.52 -30.57 13.13
CA GLU A 159 -25.99 -29.22 13.34
C GLU A 159 -24.53 -29.08 12.89
N LEU A 160 -23.69 -30.08 13.20
CA LEU A 160 -22.25 -30.06 12.92
C LEU A 160 -21.88 -30.69 11.58
N MET A 161 -22.81 -31.32 10.90
CA MET A 161 -22.65 -32.14 9.70
C MET A 161 -21.72 -33.33 9.91
N ARG A 162 -20.43 -33.13 10.27
CA ARG A 162 -19.44 -34.21 10.53
C ARG A 162 -18.31 -33.68 11.40
N LEU A 163 -17.59 -34.57 12.08
CA LEU A 163 -16.30 -34.29 12.69
C LEU A 163 -15.23 -34.56 11.65
N PHE A 164 -14.54 -33.51 11.21
CA PHE A 164 -13.53 -33.58 10.14
C PHE A 164 -12.18 -34.05 10.66
N PHE A 165 -11.46 -34.84 9.87
CA PHE A 165 -10.09 -35.23 10.17
C PHE A 165 -9.18 -34.00 10.15
N GLY A 166 -8.21 -33.97 11.08
CA GLY A 166 -7.25 -32.85 11.19
C GLY A 166 -7.77 -31.62 11.93
N THR A 167 -9.01 -31.66 12.47
CA THR A 167 -9.57 -30.60 13.31
C THR A 167 -9.56 -30.97 14.79
N LEU A 168 -9.49 -29.96 15.67
CA LEU A 168 -9.66 -30.15 17.11
C LEU A 168 -11.12 -29.86 17.49
N THR A 169 -11.84 -30.86 17.96
CA THR A 169 -13.19 -30.69 18.48
C THR A 169 -13.19 -30.79 20.01
N ILE A 170 -13.69 -29.76 20.69
CA ILE A 170 -13.81 -29.74 22.15
C ILE A 170 -15.26 -29.87 22.52
N VAL A 171 -15.59 -30.91 23.32
CA VAL A 171 -16.94 -31.13 23.87
C VAL A 171 -16.89 -30.82 25.37
N SER A 172 -17.81 -29.98 25.84
CA SER A 172 -17.93 -29.67 27.27
C SER A 172 -19.39 -29.83 27.73
N GLY A 173 -19.57 -30.14 28.98
CA GLY A 173 -20.90 -30.28 29.60
C GLY A 173 -20.84 -30.22 31.13
N GLN A 174 -21.99 -30.09 31.75
CA GLN A 174 -22.05 -30.17 33.24
C GLN A 174 -21.78 -31.60 33.70
N PRO A 175 -21.04 -31.79 34.82
CA PRO A 175 -20.87 -33.13 35.41
C PRO A 175 -22.20 -33.77 35.77
N GLY A 176 -22.47 -34.94 35.20
CA GLY A 176 -23.70 -35.73 35.52
C GLY A 176 -24.93 -35.41 34.67
N SER A 177 -24.77 -34.67 33.56
CA SER A 177 -25.83 -34.48 32.54
C SER A 177 -25.85 -35.59 31.51
#